data_9c76aa9623896c933c40776988b16128
#
_entry.id   9c76aa9623896c933c40776988b16128
#
_cell.length_a   1.000
_cell.length_b   1.000
_cell.length_c   1.000
_cell.angle_alpha   90.00
_cell.angle_beta   90.00
_cell.angle_gamma   90.00
#
_symmetry.space_group_name_H-M   'P 1'
#
loop_
_entity.id
_entity.type
_entity.pdbx_description
1 polymer ?
#
loop_
_entity_poly.entity_id
_entity_poly.type
_entity_poly.pdbx_seq_one_letter_code
_entity_poly.pdbx_strand_id
1 'polypeptide(L)'
;GKIATITGVHPTSRWGLLKIDENDCISAFDEKPMLRDYVNGGFMVFDKRFFEFLKPGDMIEHALARLIPQKELVLYRHEGFWYGMDTYRDVLQLNKLWQEDPKWKIWK
;
A
#
# COMPACT_ATOMS: atom_id res chain seq x y z
N GLY A 1 21.20 -7.24 -5.68
CA GLY A 1 20.72 -6.08 -6.05
C GLY A 1 19.76 -5.92 -7.21
N LYS A 2 18.50 -5.68 -6.90
CA LYS A 2 17.50 -5.31 -7.90
C LYS A 2 17.53 -3.81 -8.17
N ILE A 3 16.95 -3.39 -9.31
CA ILE A 3 16.96 -1.98 -9.71
C ILE A 3 15.99 -1.15 -8.88
N ALA A 4 14.82 -1.68 -8.54
CA ALA A 4 13.84 -0.98 -7.72
C ALA A 4 13.17 -1.92 -6.72
N THR A 5 12.93 -1.39 -5.53
CA THR A 5 12.17 -2.06 -4.47
C THR A 5 11.05 -1.13 -4.03
N ILE A 6 9.83 -1.63 -4.00
CA ILE A 6 8.64 -0.89 -3.53
C ILE A 6 8.16 -1.51 -2.23
N THR A 7 7.82 -0.69 -1.25
CA THR A 7 7.14 -1.15 -0.06
C THR A 7 5.69 -1.47 -0.38
N GLY A 8 5.31 -2.73 -0.21
CA GLY A 8 3.93 -3.17 -0.31
C GLY A 8 3.29 -3.27 1.05
N VAL A 9 2.08 -2.76 1.17
CA VAL A 9 1.30 -2.74 2.40
C VAL A 9 -0.09 -3.29 2.18
N HIS A 10 -0.73 -3.75 3.26
CA HIS A 10 -2.12 -4.18 3.23
C HIS A 10 -3.00 -3.03 3.73
N PRO A 11 -3.79 -2.39 2.85
CA PRO A 11 -4.68 -1.33 3.29
C PRO A 11 -5.94 -1.90 3.95
N THR A 12 -6.56 -1.12 4.82
CA THR A 12 -7.91 -1.40 5.29
C THR A 12 -8.91 -0.94 4.22
N SER A 13 -9.90 -1.78 3.92
CA SER A 13 -10.97 -1.39 3.02
C SER A 13 -11.77 -0.22 3.60
N ARG A 14 -12.15 0.73 2.75
CA ARG A 14 -13.05 1.83 3.12
C ARG A 14 -14.51 1.39 3.18
N TRP A 15 -14.80 0.24 2.59
CA TRP A 15 -16.14 -0.33 2.51
C TRP A 15 -16.20 -1.66 3.23
N GLY A 16 -17.40 -2.02 3.69
CA GLY A 16 -17.67 -3.37 4.14
C GLY A 16 -17.60 -4.34 2.96
N LEU A 17 -17.06 -5.53 3.18
CA LEU A 17 -17.06 -6.60 2.19
C LEU A 17 -18.21 -7.55 2.46
N LEU A 18 -18.90 -7.92 1.40
CA LEU A 18 -19.99 -8.88 1.44
C LEU A 18 -19.53 -10.21 0.85
N LYS A 19 -19.78 -11.29 1.56
CA LYS A 19 -19.69 -12.64 1.00
C LYS A 19 -21.08 -13.09 0.64
N ILE A 20 -21.22 -13.64 -0.56
CA ILE A 20 -22.50 -14.15 -1.07
C ILE A 20 -22.37 -15.62 -1.40
N ASP A 21 -23.49 -16.36 -1.27
CA ASP A 21 -23.57 -17.74 -1.70
C ASP A 21 -24.04 -17.83 -3.17
N GLU A 22 -24.20 -19.03 -3.67
CA GLU A 22 -24.63 -19.29 -5.05
C GLU A 22 -26.08 -18.85 -5.37
N ASN A 23 -26.88 -18.51 -4.35
CA ASN A 23 -28.24 -17.99 -4.48
C ASN A 23 -28.33 -16.47 -4.24
N ASP A 24 -27.21 -15.78 -4.28
CA ASP A 24 -27.11 -14.35 -3.98
C ASP A 24 -27.52 -13.96 -2.56
N CYS A 25 -27.54 -14.92 -1.64
CA CYS A 25 -27.73 -14.63 -0.23
C CYS A 25 -26.43 -14.18 0.41
N ILE A 26 -26.50 -13.14 1.23
CA ILE A 26 -25.32 -12.65 1.97
C ILE A 26 -25.03 -13.63 3.09
N SER A 27 -23.85 -14.25 3.03
CA SER A 27 -23.40 -15.24 4.02
C SER A 27 -22.49 -14.64 5.09
N ALA A 28 -21.84 -13.50 4.81
CA ALA A 28 -21.03 -12.77 5.76
C ALA A 28 -20.89 -11.31 5.40
N PHE A 29 -20.68 -10.48 6.40
CA PHE A 29 -20.43 -9.06 6.27
C PHE A 29 -19.21 -8.69 7.12
N ASP A 30 -18.14 -8.20 6.46
CA ASP A 30 -16.93 -7.72 7.12
C ASP A 30 -16.86 -6.21 7.03
N GLU A 31 -16.98 -5.53 8.15
CA GLU A 31 -16.89 -4.08 8.22
C GLU A 31 -15.42 -3.65 8.15
N LYS A 32 -15.05 -2.93 7.08
CA LYS A 32 -13.71 -2.36 6.86
C LYS A 32 -12.57 -3.34 7.14
N PRO A 33 -12.55 -4.51 6.50
CA PRO A 33 -11.51 -5.50 6.72
C PRO A 33 -10.18 -5.07 6.13
N MET A 34 -9.08 -5.59 6.66
CA MET A 34 -7.76 -5.48 6.03
C MET A 34 -7.75 -6.30 4.75
N LEU A 35 -7.33 -5.70 3.65
CA LEU A 35 -7.22 -6.37 2.37
C LEU A 35 -5.97 -7.26 2.33
N ARG A 36 -6.07 -8.40 1.65
CA ARG A 36 -4.94 -9.34 1.48
C ARG A 36 -3.98 -8.90 0.40
N ASP A 37 -4.46 -8.11 -0.55
CA ASP A 37 -3.63 -7.59 -1.64
C ASP A 37 -2.63 -6.57 -1.11
N TYR A 38 -1.48 -6.51 -1.76
CA TYR A 38 -0.50 -5.47 -1.51
C TYR A 38 -0.79 -4.27 -2.40
N VAL A 39 -0.72 -3.09 -1.81
CA VAL A 39 -0.74 -1.83 -2.56
C VAL A 39 0.58 -1.11 -2.35
N ASN A 40 0.87 -0.15 -3.22
CA ASN A 40 2.05 0.70 -3.13
C ASN A 40 1.97 1.55 -1.86
N GLY A 41 2.86 1.28 -0.89
CA GLY A 41 2.94 2.02 0.37
C GLY A 41 3.72 3.32 0.29
N GLY A 42 4.27 3.66 -0.87
CA GLY A 42 4.92 4.94 -1.15
C GLY A 42 6.42 4.98 -0.93
N PHE A 43 6.98 4.14 -0.06
CA PHE A 43 8.42 4.09 0.18
C PHE A 43 9.08 3.19 -0.86
N MET A 44 10.11 3.74 -1.53
CA MET A 44 10.81 3.05 -2.61
C MET A 44 12.31 3.23 -2.48
N VAL A 45 13.06 2.21 -2.89
CA VAL A 45 14.53 2.27 -2.97
C VAL A 45 14.94 1.94 -4.39
N PHE A 46 15.81 2.75 -4.95
CA PHE A 46 16.28 2.63 -6.32
C PHE A 46 17.80 2.47 -6.38
N ASP A 47 18.25 1.57 -7.23
CA ASP A 47 19.63 1.59 -7.72
C ASP A 47 19.75 2.70 -8.78
N LYS A 48 20.92 3.29 -8.90
CA LYS A 48 21.16 4.37 -9.89
C LYS A 48 20.85 3.97 -11.33
N ARG A 49 20.90 2.68 -11.66
CA ARG A 49 20.50 2.16 -12.98
C ARG A 49 19.05 2.47 -13.33
N PHE A 50 18.23 2.81 -12.34
CA PHE A 50 16.84 3.19 -12.57
C PHE A 50 16.71 4.37 -13.54
N PHE A 51 17.66 5.29 -13.53
CA PHE A 51 17.63 6.46 -14.43
C PHE A 51 17.68 6.08 -15.91
N GLU A 52 18.20 4.90 -16.25
CA GLU A 52 18.20 4.39 -17.63
C GLU A 52 16.79 4.05 -18.13
N PHE A 53 15.87 3.82 -17.22
CA PHE A 53 14.48 3.46 -17.51
C PHE A 53 13.51 4.64 -17.41
N LEU A 54 13.99 5.77 -16.90
CA LEU A 54 13.21 6.99 -16.75
C LEU A 54 13.43 7.91 -17.94
N LYS A 55 12.37 8.23 -18.68
CA LYS A 55 12.43 9.11 -19.85
C LYS A 55 11.88 10.49 -19.51
N PRO A 56 12.33 11.56 -20.22
CA PRO A 56 11.77 12.89 -20.05
C PRO A 56 10.24 12.90 -20.17
N GLY A 57 9.55 13.53 -19.23
CA GLY A 57 8.09 13.58 -19.21
C GLY A 57 7.40 12.37 -18.57
N ASP A 58 8.16 11.35 -18.17
CA ASP A 58 7.58 10.19 -17.49
C ASP A 58 7.10 10.53 -16.07
N MET A 59 6.03 9.88 -15.66
CA MET A 59 5.77 9.62 -14.25
C MET A 59 6.63 8.42 -13.81
N ILE A 60 6.90 8.33 -12.52
CA ILE A 60 7.74 7.25 -11.97
C ILE A 60 7.17 5.87 -12.30
N GLU A 61 5.85 5.74 -12.33
CA GLU A 61 5.14 4.50 -12.64
C GLU A 61 5.45 3.97 -14.04
N HIS A 62 5.71 4.84 -14.99
CA HIS A 62 6.10 4.42 -16.34
C HIS A 62 7.45 3.69 -16.34
N ALA A 63 8.42 4.22 -15.59
CA ALA A 63 9.73 3.58 -15.45
C ALA A 63 9.63 2.26 -14.66
N LEU A 64 8.83 2.23 -13.60
CA LEU A 64 8.57 1.01 -12.83
C LEU A 64 7.97 -0.10 -13.71
N ALA A 65 7.01 0.25 -14.56
CA ALA A 65 6.39 -0.71 -15.46
C ALA A 65 7.39 -1.34 -16.43
N ARG A 66 8.41 -0.59 -16.86
CA ARG A 66 9.47 -1.11 -17.74
C ARG A 66 10.39 -2.13 -17.06
N LEU A 67 10.46 -2.10 -15.72
CA LEU A 67 11.25 -3.06 -14.94
C LEU A 67 10.55 -4.40 -14.73
N ILE A 68 9.24 -4.46 -14.89
CA ILE A 68 8.44 -5.67 -14.63
C ILE A 68 8.88 -6.84 -15.53
N PRO A 69 8.98 -6.69 -16.88
CA PRO A 69 9.41 -7.79 -17.75
C PRO A 69 10.83 -8.27 -17.46
N GLN A 70 11.66 -7.40 -16.91
CA GLN A 70 13.05 -7.71 -16.58
C GLN A 70 13.22 -8.34 -15.20
N LYS A 71 12.16 -8.46 -14.43
CA LYS A 71 12.17 -8.97 -13.07
C LYS A 71 13.12 -8.19 -12.14
N GLU A 72 13.24 -6.88 -12.38
CA GLU A 72 14.09 -5.97 -11.61
C GLU A 72 13.31 -5.06 -10.68
N LEU A 73 11.99 -5.23 -10.61
CA LEU A 73 11.10 -4.56 -9.66
C LEU A 73 10.65 -5.59 -8.62
N VAL A 74 10.97 -5.35 -7.35
CA VAL A 74 10.65 -6.27 -6.26
C VAL A 74 9.87 -5.58 -5.15
N LEU A 75 9.19 -6.40 -4.37
CA LEU A 75 8.37 -5.96 -3.25
C LEU A 75 9.13 -6.14 -1.95
N TYR A 76 9.13 -5.12 -1.10
CA TYR A 76 9.37 -5.27 0.32
C TYR A 76 8.02 -5.39 1.02
N ARG A 77 7.76 -6.51 1.68
CA ARG A 77 6.50 -6.78 2.37
C ARG A 77 6.52 -6.13 3.75
N HIS A 78 5.72 -5.09 3.91
CA HIS A 78 5.52 -4.48 5.22
C HIS A 78 4.21 -5.03 5.82
N GLU A 79 4.36 -5.84 6.86
CA GLU A 79 3.22 -6.50 7.53
C GLU A 79 2.76 -5.73 8.79
N GLY A 80 3.47 -4.68 9.16
CA GLY A 80 3.15 -3.87 10.32
C GLY A 80 2.12 -2.77 10.04
N PHE A 81 2.00 -1.85 10.99
CA PHE A 81 1.09 -0.73 10.85
C PHE A 81 1.45 0.16 9.65
N TRP A 82 0.44 0.48 8.86
CA TRP A 82 0.51 1.47 7.81
C TRP A 82 -0.86 2.15 7.68
N TYR A 83 -0.87 3.47 7.53
CA TYR A 83 -2.10 4.24 7.35
C TYR A 83 -1.83 5.44 6.45
N GLY A 84 -2.61 5.59 5.38
CA GLY A 84 -2.53 6.74 4.47
C GLY A 84 -3.42 7.88 4.95
N MET A 85 -2.92 9.11 4.85
CA MET A 85 -3.68 10.30 5.19
C MET A 85 -4.00 11.08 3.92
N ASP A 86 -5.12 10.76 3.29
CA ASP A 86 -5.54 11.37 2.02
C ASP A 86 -6.83 12.19 2.15
N THR A 87 -7.62 11.96 3.21
CA THR A 87 -8.90 12.61 3.44
C THR A 87 -8.96 13.20 4.84
N TYR A 88 -9.92 14.12 5.06
CA TYR A 88 -10.15 14.69 6.39
C TYR A 88 -10.53 13.60 7.41
N ARG A 89 -11.26 12.59 6.98
CA ARG A 89 -11.60 11.44 7.84
C ARG A 89 -10.34 10.72 8.31
N ASP A 90 -9.34 10.60 7.44
CA ASP A 90 -8.04 10.00 7.81
C ASP A 90 -7.32 10.85 8.87
N VAL A 91 -7.40 12.18 8.75
CA VAL A 91 -6.84 13.10 9.76
C VAL A 91 -7.47 12.86 11.12
N LEU A 92 -8.80 12.78 11.18
CA LEU A 92 -9.53 12.51 12.42
C LEU A 92 -9.12 11.16 13.02
N GLN A 93 -9.03 10.12 12.19
CA GLN A 93 -8.66 8.78 12.64
C GLN A 93 -7.22 8.73 13.17
N LEU A 94 -6.29 9.37 12.49
CA LEU A 94 -4.89 9.42 12.92
C LEU A 94 -4.73 10.22 14.22
N ASN A 95 -5.47 11.33 14.39
CA ASN A 95 -5.48 12.08 15.64
C ASN A 95 -6.02 11.25 16.79
N LYS A 96 -7.07 10.47 16.56
CA LYS A 96 -7.60 9.56 17.56
C LYS A 96 -6.55 8.51 17.96
N LEU A 97 -5.90 7.88 16.99
CA LEU A 97 -4.82 6.93 17.23
C LEU A 97 -3.65 7.54 17.98
N TRP A 98 -3.32 8.81 17.70
CA TRP A 98 -2.28 9.53 18.43
C TRP A 98 -2.57 9.63 19.92
N GLN A 99 -3.83 9.86 20.27
CA GLN A 99 -4.27 9.98 21.67
C GLN A 99 -4.35 8.62 22.38
N GLU A 100 -4.73 7.58 21.66
CA GLU A 100 -5.01 6.27 22.24
C GLU A 100 -3.80 5.34 22.19
N ASP A 101 -3.29 5.06 21.00
CA ASP A 101 -2.21 4.09 20.78
C ASP A 101 -1.50 4.35 19.43
N PRO A 102 -0.58 5.32 19.39
CA PRO A 102 0.13 5.65 18.14
C PRO A 102 1.14 4.58 17.75
N LYS A 103 0.74 3.62 16.95
CA LYS A 103 1.57 2.48 16.52
C LYS A 103 2.88 2.88 15.83
N TRP A 104 2.92 4.08 15.21
CA TRP A 104 4.12 4.58 14.53
C TRP A 104 5.10 5.29 15.48
N LYS A 105 4.70 5.57 16.71
CA LYS A 105 5.56 6.24 17.69
C LYS A 105 6.51 5.24 18.33
N ILE A 106 7.70 5.14 17.80
CA ILE A 106 8.75 4.24 18.31
C ILE A 106 9.75 4.94 19.24
N TRP A 107 9.65 6.26 19.36
CA TRP A 107 10.50 7.06 20.27
C TRP A 107 9.79 7.28 21.60
N LYS A 108 10.60 7.55 22.62
CA LYS A 108 10.11 7.88 23.97
C LYS A 108 9.80 9.36 24.09
#